data_33e1d170539fd695f8cf565883602e15
#
_entry.id   33e1d170539fd695f8cf565883602e15
#
_cell.length_a   1.000
_cell.length_b   1.000
_cell.length_c   1.000
_cell.angle_alpha   90.00
_cell.angle_beta   90.00
_cell.angle_gamma   90.00
#
_symmetry.space_group_name_H-M   'P 1'
#
loop_
_entity.id
_entity.type
_entity.pdbx_description
1 polymer ?
#
loop_
_entity_poly.entity_id
_entity_poly.type
_entity_poly.pdbx_seq_one_letter_code
_entity_poly.pdbx_strand_id
1 'polypeptide(L)'
;MTPRHHFSSAVILNEREVNMSRVRWVCLLASLVFVAAGPTFAEPQKPNVVFILADNVGYGDLGPYGGGELRGAPTPRIDQLAREGLRLTQFLVEPACTPSRAALLTGRYSIREGLSLILIPGGPNTLSARAVTMGELFKSAGYATAIFGKWHLGIDPHSLPTAHGFDEFYGIPPDLTWDSATYVDKILLSHAIPAPRDVLLEKGPQIYEAVAGGPLRKVKPFTPEVRAEIDNELTAKSIDFMKRQKAAGKPFFLFLPFSMGHIPNLPSSEFKGKSRIGNYGDKLMEGDYHVGQILDALKELGVDDNTLLAFASDNGPSGEAFREYGNEETPDMGSPGPFRGELGEATEGSIRTFCFIRWPGKVKPGTTSYAMFSIMDFFPTFANIIGAKLPSDRPIDGVDQIDVLRGQSETGKRDSLLSFIGGDLVASRWKQFRVYFTDIHPTGIGPQRQPGPGSASAPMAGYPKVFNIEADPHEDLNVFGPWPIAAEPALKVVEEYLLSIKKYPNPPAPNVTQFRNSGAGG
;
A
#
# COMPACT_ATOMS: atom_id res chain seq x y z
N MET A 1 81.04 8.36 -30.90
CA MET A 1 82.39 7.83 -30.61
C MET A 1 82.20 6.39 -30.17
N THR A 2 82.56 5.49 -31.06
CA THR A 2 82.81 4.04 -30.88
C THR A 2 84.08 3.85 -30.02
N PRO A 3 84.54 2.64 -29.58
CA PRO A 3 84.29 1.29 -30.15
C PRO A 3 84.05 0.17 -29.09
N ARG A 4 83.42 -0.95 -29.50
CA ARG A 4 83.93 -2.31 -29.77
C ARG A 4 84.94 -2.90 -28.76
N HIS A 5 84.62 -4.13 -28.26
CA HIS A 5 85.44 -5.31 -28.55
C HIS A 5 84.74 -6.62 -28.21
N HIS A 6 84.86 -7.58 -29.08
CA HIS A 6 84.64 -9.00 -29.07
C HIS A 6 85.46 -9.74 -27.99
N PHE A 7 84.96 -10.92 -27.50
CA PHE A 7 85.71 -12.16 -27.79
C PHE A 7 84.83 -13.39 -27.55
N SER A 8 84.95 -14.30 -28.43
CA SER A 8 84.39 -15.62 -28.59
C SER A 8 85.20 -16.63 -27.74
N SER A 9 84.52 -17.69 -27.26
CA SER A 9 85.11 -19.05 -27.25
C SER A 9 84.07 -20.11 -26.99
N ALA A 10 84.00 -21.04 -27.91
CA ALA A 10 83.21 -22.30 -27.86
C ALA A 10 83.99 -23.42 -27.15
N VAL A 11 83.27 -24.33 -26.51
CA VAL A 11 83.68 -25.74 -26.33
C VAL A 11 82.39 -26.53 -26.07
N ILE A 12 81.88 -27.30 -26.98
CA ILE A 12 81.86 -28.71 -27.39
C ILE A 12 81.40 -29.73 -26.28
N LEU A 13 80.22 -30.30 -26.55
CA LEU A 13 79.68 -31.66 -26.40
C LEU A 13 79.66 -32.39 -25.05
N ASN A 14 78.54 -32.89 -24.65
CA ASN A 14 78.25 -34.32 -24.80
C ASN A 14 76.76 -34.66 -24.63
N GLU A 15 76.20 -35.44 -25.53
CA GLU A 15 74.85 -35.93 -25.58
C GLU A 15 74.63 -37.02 -24.48
N ARG A 16 73.58 -36.93 -23.78
CA ARG A 16 72.85 -38.11 -23.27
C ARG A 16 71.33 -37.89 -23.47
N GLU A 17 70.84 -38.55 -24.46
CA GLU A 17 69.38 -38.74 -24.63
C GLU A 17 68.82 -39.42 -23.42
N VAL A 18 67.94 -38.73 -22.67
CA VAL A 18 67.08 -39.34 -21.70
C VAL A 18 65.67 -39.30 -22.26
N ASN A 19 65.16 -40.49 -22.46
CA ASN A 19 63.90 -40.86 -23.07
C ASN A 19 62.69 -40.12 -22.40
N MET A 20 62.19 -39.04 -23.03
CA MET A 20 61.16 -38.12 -22.57
C MET A 20 59.71 -38.56 -22.90
N SER A 21 59.48 -39.84 -23.15
CA SER A 21 58.14 -40.33 -23.54
C SER A 21 57.22 -40.79 -22.39
N ARG A 22 57.76 -40.93 -21.17
CA ARG A 22 56.92 -41.36 -20.01
C ARG A 22 56.57 -40.28 -19.01
N VAL A 23 57.12 -39.07 -19.10
CA VAL A 23 56.84 -37.96 -18.20
C VAL A 23 55.71 -37.06 -18.71
N ARG A 24 55.40 -37.11 -20.02
CA ARG A 24 54.36 -36.26 -20.63
C ARG A 24 52.91 -36.71 -20.32
N TRP A 25 52.68 -37.93 -19.92
CA TRP A 25 51.32 -38.44 -19.62
C TRP A 25 50.89 -38.27 -18.14
N VAL A 26 51.80 -38.09 -17.22
CA VAL A 26 51.48 -37.87 -15.81
C VAL A 26 51.15 -36.39 -15.51
N CYS A 27 51.72 -35.46 -16.27
CA CYS A 27 51.42 -34.04 -16.13
C CYS A 27 50.08 -33.61 -16.83
N LEU A 28 49.58 -34.39 -17.80
CA LEU A 28 48.30 -34.13 -18.48
C LEU A 28 47.09 -34.64 -17.71
N LEU A 29 47.24 -35.59 -16.80
CA LEU A 29 46.16 -36.08 -15.93
C LEU A 29 46.01 -35.29 -14.61
N ALA A 30 47.03 -34.53 -14.19
CA ALA A 30 46.97 -33.62 -13.06
C ALA A 30 46.37 -32.22 -13.41
N SER A 31 46.27 -31.90 -14.69
CA SER A 31 45.71 -30.61 -15.15
C SER A 31 44.23 -30.64 -15.46
N LEU A 32 43.57 -31.78 -15.36
CA LEU A 32 42.13 -31.96 -15.68
C LEU A 32 41.20 -32.01 -14.46
N VAL A 33 41.72 -31.84 -13.23
CA VAL A 33 40.90 -31.85 -11.99
C VAL A 33 40.77 -30.43 -11.37
N PHE A 34 41.34 -29.39 -12.01
CA PHE A 34 41.24 -28.01 -11.51
C PHE A 34 40.43 -27.09 -12.42
N VAL A 35 39.43 -27.64 -13.13
CA VAL A 35 38.45 -26.84 -13.86
C VAL A 35 37.10 -27.12 -13.23
N ALA A 36 36.65 -26.23 -12.41
CA ALA A 36 35.29 -25.81 -12.13
C ALA A 36 35.00 -25.62 -10.63
N ALA A 37 35.63 -24.66 -10.04
CA ALA A 37 34.97 -23.86 -9.01
C ALA A 37 35.32 -22.40 -9.33
N GLY A 38 34.82 -21.94 -10.48
CA GLY A 38 34.62 -20.51 -10.66
C GLY A 38 33.74 -20.03 -9.50
N PRO A 39 33.93 -18.81 -8.99
CA PRO A 39 32.99 -18.28 -8.00
C PRO A 39 31.60 -18.37 -8.65
N THR A 40 30.77 -19.26 -8.15
CA THR A 40 29.34 -19.19 -8.38
C THR A 40 28.95 -17.86 -7.72
N PHE A 41 28.87 -16.79 -8.50
CA PHE A 41 28.15 -15.60 -8.09
C PHE A 41 26.72 -16.10 -7.82
N ALA A 42 26.41 -16.33 -6.56
CA ALA A 42 25.05 -16.61 -6.15
C ALA A 42 24.20 -15.48 -6.77
N GLU A 43 23.20 -15.84 -7.58
CA GLU A 43 22.28 -14.82 -8.07
C GLU A 43 21.81 -13.98 -6.88
N PRO A 44 21.75 -12.65 -7.02
CA PRO A 44 21.32 -11.79 -5.92
C PRO A 44 20.00 -12.33 -5.36
N GLN A 45 20.00 -12.71 -4.10
CA GLN A 45 18.81 -13.28 -3.46
C GLN A 45 17.67 -12.26 -3.57
N LYS A 46 16.55 -12.66 -4.18
CA LYS A 46 15.35 -11.82 -4.28
C LYS A 46 14.92 -11.36 -2.88
N PRO A 47 14.67 -10.07 -2.65
CA PRO A 47 14.26 -9.58 -1.34
C PRO A 47 12.85 -10.06 -0.99
N ASN A 48 12.59 -10.34 0.27
CA ASN A 48 11.22 -10.42 0.75
C ASN A 48 10.59 -9.03 0.77
N VAL A 49 9.27 -8.96 0.64
CA VAL A 49 8.53 -7.71 0.73
C VAL A 49 7.37 -7.87 1.70
N VAL A 50 7.31 -6.97 2.68
CA VAL A 50 6.20 -6.82 3.60
C VAL A 50 5.59 -5.45 3.40
N PHE A 51 4.31 -5.39 3.08
CA PHE A 51 3.56 -4.15 2.97
C PHE A 51 2.48 -4.12 4.04
N ILE A 52 2.64 -3.26 5.04
CA ILE A 52 1.66 -3.02 6.09
C ILE A 52 0.83 -1.80 5.69
N LEU A 53 -0.49 -1.89 5.77
CA LEU A 53 -1.41 -0.82 5.43
C LEU A 53 -2.34 -0.55 6.62
N ALA A 54 -2.27 0.65 7.20
CA ALA A 54 -3.25 1.14 8.15
C ALA A 54 -4.48 1.66 7.40
N ASP A 55 -5.59 1.79 8.09
CA ASP A 55 -6.88 2.19 7.53
C ASP A 55 -7.36 3.48 8.22
N ASN A 56 -7.54 4.56 7.46
CA ASN A 56 -7.99 5.87 7.95
C ASN A 56 -7.06 6.52 9.01
N VAL A 57 -5.76 6.25 8.98
CA VAL A 57 -4.80 6.92 9.86
C VAL A 57 -4.24 8.15 9.16
N GLY A 58 -4.42 9.30 9.77
CA GLY A 58 -4.04 10.58 9.18
C GLY A 58 -2.54 10.89 9.27
N TYR A 59 -2.13 11.88 8.49
CA TYR A 59 -0.75 12.36 8.47
C TYR A 59 -0.23 12.77 9.84
N GLY A 60 -1.06 13.47 10.64
CA GLY A 60 -0.70 14.00 11.95
C GLY A 60 -0.92 13.04 13.13
N ASP A 61 -1.16 11.76 12.90
CA ASP A 61 -1.47 10.83 13.99
C ASP A 61 -0.23 10.19 14.62
N LEU A 62 0.80 9.92 13.84
CA LEU A 62 1.99 9.19 14.28
C LEU A 62 3.14 10.10 14.71
N GLY A 63 3.96 9.63 15.66
CA GLY A 63 5.09 10.39 16.23
C GLY A 63 6.00 11.05 15.20
N PRO A 64 6.51 10.34 14.18
CA PRO A 64 7.41 10.93 13.19
C PRO A 64 6.80 12.03 12.31
N TYR A 65 5.48 12.19 12.32
CA TYR A 65 4.75 13.22 11.59
C TYR A 65 4.09 14.28 12.51
N GLY A 66 4.47 14.29 13.79
CA GLY A 66 4.03 15.32 14.75
C GLY A 66 2.84 14.92 15.62
N GLY A 67 2.42 13.64 15.58
CA GLY A 67 1.43 13.05 16.48
C GLY A 67 2.06 12.25 17.61
N GLY A 68 1.60 11.01 17.78
CA GLY A 68 2.15 10.08 18.77
C GLY A 68 2.03 10.61 20.20
N GLU A 69 3.18 10.74 20.88
CA GLU A 69 3.24 11.25 22.26
C GLU A 69 2.58 12.63 22.41
N LEU A 70 2.76 13.53 21.43
CA LEU A 70 2.16 14.88 21.48
C LEU A 70 0.63 14.85 21.47
N ARG A 71 0.04 13.84 20.83
CA ARG A 71 -1.41 13.62 20.85
C ARG A 71 -1.87 12.73 22.00
N GLY A 72 -0.95 12.13 22.76
CA GLY A 72 -1.26 11.22 23.86
C GLY A 72 -1.50 9.77 23.45
N ALA A 73 -1.01 9.37 22.27
CA ALA A 73 -1.00 8.00 21.77
C ALA A 73 0.41 7.65 21.26
N PRO A 74 1.40 7.38 22.14
CA PRO A 74 2.78 7.11 21.75
C PRO A 74 2.91 5.89 20.83
N THR A 75 3.80 6.02 19.82
CA THR A 75 4.03 4.99 18.80
C THR A 75 5.53 4.64 18.68
N PRO A 76 6.17 4.13 19.74
CA PRO A 76 7.63 3.99 19.81
C PRO A 76 8.22 3.01 18.79
N ARG A 77 7.46 1.97 18.37
CA ARG A 77 7.92 0.98 17.38
C ARG A 77 7.84 1.54 15.95
N ILE A 78 6.82 2.33 15.65
CA ILE A 78 6.71 3.09 14.39
C ILE A 78 7.79 4.19 14.35
N ASP A 79 8.07 4.84 15.47
CA ASP A 79 9.17 5.78 15.58
C ASP A 79 10.53 5.10 15.32
N GLN A 80 10.69 3.85 15.80
CA GLN A 80 11.86 3.02 15.48
C GLN A 80 11.94 2.74 13.98
N LEU A 81 10.83 2.31 13.36
CA LEU A 81 10.76 2.06 11.91
C LEU A 81 11.18 3.31 11.11
N ALA A 82 10.72 4.49 11.50
CA ALA A 82 11.11 5.75 10.90
C ALA A 82 12.62 6.05 11.04
N ARG A 83 13.20 5.76 12.21
CA ARG A 83 14.66 5.92 12.42
C ARG A 83 15.50 4.90 11.63
N GLU A 84 14.97 3.71 11.40
CA GLU A 84 15.63 2.64 10.65
C GLU A 84 15.39 2.70 9.13
N GLY A 85 14.51 3.59 8.65
CA GLY A 85 14.08 3.69 7.26
C GLY A 85 14.06 5.10 6.68
N LEU A 86 13.32 5.22 5.60
CA LEU A 86 13.00 6.45 4.88
C LEU A 86 11.57 6.88 5.22
N ARG A 87 11.37 8.15 5.56
CA ARG A 87 10.08 8.81 5.71
C ARG A 87 9.74 9.62 4.47
N LEU A 88 8.56 9.39 3.87
CA LEU A 88 8.04 10.16 2.74
C LEU A 88 7.09 11.25 3.24
N THR A 89 7.41 12.52 3.02
CA THR A 89 6.56 13.64 3.48
C THR A 89 5.51 14.07 2.46
N GLN A 90 5.60 13.59 1.23
CA GLN A 90 4.62 13.81 0.16
C GLN A 90 4.12 12.49 -0.39
N PHE A 91 3.70 11.59 0.50
CA PHE A 91 3.05 10.34 0.12
C PHE A 91 1.56 10.59 -0.10
N LEU A 92 1.10 10.32 -1.32
CA LEU A 92 -0.25 10.62 -1.81
C LEU A 92 -1.00 9.34 -2.15
N VAL A 93 -2.25 9.29 -1.73
CA VAL A 93 -3.16 8.16 -1.91
C VAL A 93 -4.42 8.60 -2.64
N GLU A 94 -5.38 7.72 -2.82
CA GLU A 94 -6.72 8.06 -3.28
C GLU A 94 -7.61 8.50 -2.09
N PRO A 95 -8.75 9.15 -2.34
CA PRO A 95 -9.56 9.73 -1.25
C PRO A 95 -10.17 8.75 -0.27
N ALA A 96 -10.20 7.45 -0.55
CA ALA A 96 -10.87 6.44 0.27
C ALA A 96 -10.24 5.05 0.15
N CYS A 97 -10.66 4.12 1.05
CA CYS A 97 -10.10 2.77 1.18
C CYS A 97 -10.12 1.95 -0.12
N THR A 98 -11.30 1.71 -0.73
CA THR A 98 -11.41 0.94 -1.99
C THR A 98 -10.57 1.55 -3.11
N PRO A 99 -10.67 2.86 -3.39
CA PRO A 99 -9.83 3.51 -4.40
C PRO A 99 -8.34 3.30 -4.17
N SER A 100 -7.86 3.57 -2.96
CA SER A 100 -6.43 3.45 -2.64
C SER A 100 -5.91 2.03 -2.72
N ARG A 101 -6.71 1.05 -2.28
CA ARG A 101 -6.35 -0.38 -2.37
C ARG A 101 -6.30 -0.85 -3.82
N ALA A 102 -7.26 -0.42 -4.65
CA ALA A 102 -7.23 -0.67 -6.08
C ALA A 102 -5.99 -0.03 -6.73
N ALA A 103 -5.70 1.22 -6.41
CA ALA A 103 -4.55 1.96 -6.94
C ALA A 103 -3.20 1.32 -6.52
N LEU A 104 -3.04 0.95 -5.24
CA LEU A 104 -1.86 0.23 -4.74
C LEU A 104 -1.62 -1.05 -5.52
N LEU A 105 -2.67 -1.88 -5.61
CA LEU A 105 -2.53 -3.24 -6.11
C LEU A 105 -2.41 -3.31 -7.64
N THR A 106 -2.92 -2.31 -8.39
CA THR A 106 -2.88 -2.32 -9.86
C THR A 106 -1.89 -1.33 -10.48
N GLY A 107 -1.36 -0.39 -9.69
CA GLY A 107 -0.50 0.69 -10.20
C GLY A 107 -1.24 1.70 -11.08
N ARG A 108 -2.57 1.80 -10.97
CA ARG A 108 -3.45 2.61 -11.81
C ARG A 108 -4.40 3.45 -10.96
N TYR A 109 -4.85 4.58 -11.49
CA TYR A 109 -5.99 5.26 -10.87
C TYR A 109 -7.17 4.31 -10.70
N SER A 110 -7.79 4.35 -9.54
CA SER A 110 -8.92 3.45 -9.17
C SER A 110 -10.10 3.54 -10.15
N ILE A 111 -10.32 4.70 -10.74
CA ILE A 111 -11.36 4.92 -11.75
C ILE A 111 -11.16 4.04 -13.00
N ARG A 112 -9.93 3.65 -13.33
CA ARG A 112 -9.63 2.74 -14.44
C ARG A 112 -10.07 1.30 -14.17
N GLU A 113 -10.33 0.98 -12.92
CA GLU A 113 -10.90 -0.30 -12.49
C GLU A 113 -12.40 -0.19 -12.13
N GLY A 114 -13.00 1.01 -12.26
CA GLY A 114 -14.39 1.27 -11.83
C GLY A 114 -14.56 1.29 -10.31
N LEU A 115 -13.48 1.50 -9.55
CA LEU A 115 -13.43 1.41 -8.09
C LEU A 115 -13.10 2.76 -7.43
N SER A 116 -13.53 3.86 -8.02
CA SER A 116 -13.30 5.22 -7.52
C SER A 116 -14.23 5.68 -6.38
N LEU A 117 -15.09 4.80 -5.90
CA LEU A 117 -15.89 4.96 -4.67
C LEU A 117 -15.66 3.78 -3.73
N ILE A 118 -16.01 3.98 -2.46
CA ILE A 118 -16.03 2.89 -1.47
C ILE A 118 -17.00 1.82 -1.94
N LEU A 119 -16.52 0.59 -1.96
CA LEU A 119 -17.31 -0.57 -2.32
C LEU A 119 -18.27 -0.90 -1.17
N ILE A 120 -19.55 -0.90 -1.48
CA ILE A 120 -20.61 -1.29 -0.54
C ILE A 120 -20.93 -2.77 -0.76
N PRO A 121 -21.11 -3.58 0.29
CA PRO A 121 -21.53 -4.97 0.14
C PRO A 121 -22.77 -5.12 -0.76
N GLY A 122 -22.67 -5.98 -1.79
CA GLY A 122 -23.71 -6.13 -2.82
C GLY A 122 -23.73 -5.04 -3.89
N GLY A 123 -22.75 -4.15 -3.91
CA GLY A 123 -22.57 -3.16 -4.96
C GLY A 123 -22.15 -3.80 -6.29
N PRO A 124 -22.46 -3.14 -7.42
CA PRO A 124 -22.26 -3.73 -8.76
C PRO A 124 -20.79 -3.81 -9.20
N ASN A 125 -19.92 -3.01 -8.60
CA ASN A 125 -18.53 -2.88 -9.03
C ASN A 125 -17.61 -3.64 -8.07
N THR A 126 -16.86 -4.59 -8.61
CA THR A 126 -15.81 -5.32 -7.91
C THR A 126 -14.59 -5.38 -8.80
N LEU A 127 -13.43 -5.74 -8.25
CA LEU A 127 -12.20 -5.85 -9.02
C LEU A 127 -12.41 -6.81 -10.20
N SER A 128 -12.14 -6.32 -11.40
CA SER A 128 -12.32 -7.09 -12.63
C SER A 128 -11.38 -8.30 -12.69
N ALA A 129 -11.87 -9.45 -13.18
CA ALA A 129 -11.04 -10.62 -13.48
C ALA A 129 -9.86 -10.32 -14.42
N ARG A 130 -9.90 -9.19 -15.15
CA ARG A 130 -8.82 -8.76 -16.04
C ARG A 130 -7.77 -7.87 -15.33
N ALA A 131 -8.05 -7.42 -14.12
CA ALA A 131 -7.08 -6.62 -13.38
C ALA A 131 -5.80 -7.44 -13.15
N VAL A 132 -4.66 -6.81 -13.31
CA VAL A 132 -3.36 -7.40 -12.95
C VAL A 132 -2.91 -6.72 -11.67
N THR A 133 -2.77 -7.52 -10.63
CA THR A 133 -2.47 -7.02 -9.30
C THR A 133 -1.01 -7.24 -8.91
N MET A 134 -0.62 -6.58 -7.82
CA MET A 134 0.66 -6.80 -7.16
C MET A 134 0.85 -8.27 -6.75
N GLY A 135 -0.21 -8.98 -6.34
CA GLY A 135 -0.17 -10.41 -6.05
C GLY A 135 0.28 -11.23 -7.26
N GLU A 136 -0.30 -10.97 -8.44
CA GLU A 136 0.08 -11.64 -9.70
C GLU A 136 1.50 -11.25 -10.14
N LEU A 137 1.89 -9.99 -9.92
CA LEU A 137 3.23 -9.50 -10.22
C LEU A 137 4.29 -10.29 -9.43
N PHE A 138 4.12 -10.40 -8.11
CA PHE A 138 5.03 -11.15 -7.25
C PHE A 138 5.00 -12.64 -7.54
N LYS A 139 3.82 -13.22 -7.76
CA LYS A 139 3.67 -14.64 -8.11
C LYS A 139 4.40 -14.98 -9.42
N SER A 140 4.30 -14.12 -10.44
CA SER A 140 5.01 -14.28 -11.71
C SER A 140 6.54 -14.28 -11.55
N ALA A 141 7.04 -13.59 -10.53
CA ALA A 141 8.45 -13.56 -10.15
C ALA A 141 8.87 -14.72 -9.23
N GLY A 142 7.97 -15.68 -8.93
CA GLY A 142 8.26 -16.87 -8.13
C GLY A 142 8.16 -16.69 -6.61
N TYR A 143 7.51 -15.62 -6.14
CA TYR A 143 7.26 -15.40 -4.72
C TYR A 143 6.10 -16.26 -4.19
N ALA A 144 6.16 -16.60 -2.92
CA ALA A 144 4.97 -16.94 -2.16
C ALA A 144 4.24 -15.65 -1.78
N THR A 145 2.91 -15.66 -1.87
CA THR A 145 2.11 -14.45 -1.71
C THR A 145 1.00 -14.66 -0.70
N ALA A 146 0.84 -13.75 0.25
CA ALA A 146 -0.26 -13.78 1.21
C ALA A 146 -0.84 -12.40 1.47
N ILE A 147 -2.13 -12.36 1.74
CA ILE A 147 -2.82 -11.20 2.29
C ILE A 147 -3.56 -11.62 3.55
N PHE A 148 -3.30 -10.92 4.65
CA PHE A 148 -3.99 -11.11 5.91
C PHE A 148 -4.57 -9.77 6.37
N GLY A 149 -5.91 -9.63 6.32
CA GLY A 149 -6.64 -8.43 6.69
C GLY A 149 -7.76 -8.02 5.73
N LYS A 150 -8.02 -6.71 5.65
CA LYS A 150 -9.08 -6.12 4.82
C LYS A 150 -8.69 -6.13 3.34
N TRP A 151 -9.54 -6.74 2.50
CA TRP A 151 -9.39 -6.72 1.05
C TRP A 151 -10.06 -5.51 0.39
N HIS A 152 -11.38 -5.38 0.56
CA HIS A 152 -12.24 -4.29 0.11
C HIS A 152 -12.29 -4.05 -1.41
N LEU A 153 -12.06 -5.09 -2.23
CA LEU A 153 -12.15 -5.02 -3.69
C LEU A 153 -13.16 -6.01 -4.30
N GLY A 154 -13.95 -6.68 -3.46
CA GLY A 154 -15.01 -7.58 -3.85
C GLY A 154 -14.96 -8.93 -3.13
N ILE A 155 -16.08 -9.66 -3.22
CA ILE A 155 -16.27 -10.98 -2.60
C ILE A 155 -16.67 -12.03 -3.64
N ASP A 156 -16.95 -11.62 -4.87
CA ASP A 156 -17.25 -12.55 -5.95
C ASP A 156 -16.04 -13.44 -6.28
N PRO A 157 -16.26 -14.67 -6.75
CA PRO A 157 -15.14 -15.59 -7.02
C PRO A 157 -14.03 -14.99 -7.88
N HIS A 158 -14.36 -14.14 -8.85
CA HIS A 158 -13.39 -13.51 -9.74
C HIS A 158 -12.65 -12.33 -9.13
N SER A 159 -13.16 -11.74 -8.05
CA SER A 159 -12.59 -10.57 -7.38
C SER A 159 -11.87 -10.90 -6.06
N LEU A 160 -11.80 -12.17 -5.68
CA LEU A 160 -11.12 -12.61 -4.46
C LEU A 160 -9.59 -12.41 -4.56
N PRO A 161 -8.90 -12.18 -3.45
CA PRO A 161 -7.44 -12.11 -3.44
C PRO A 161 -6.77 -13.31 -4.11
N THR A 162 -7.31 -14.52 -3.89
CA THR A 162 -6.77 -15.76 -4.46
C THR A 162 -7.00 -15.90 -5.98
N ALA A 163 -7.94 -15.17 -6.55
CA ALA A 163 -8.10 -15.02 -8.00
C ALA A 163 -7.11 -14.00 -8.59
N HIS A 164 -6.51 -13.17 -7.75
CA HIS A 164 -5.59 -12.09 -8.09
C HIS A 164 -4.17 -12.31 -7.56
N GLY A 165 -3.69 -13.56 -7.62
CA GLY A 165 -2.29 -13.88 -7.42
C GLY A 165 -1.85 -14.11 -5.98
N PHE A 166 -2.72 -13.98 -4.97
CA PHE A 166 -2.38 -14.36 -3.60
C PHE A 166 -2.58 -15.87 -3.39
N ASP A 167 -1.56 -16.51 -2.81
CA ASP A 167 -1.62 -17.95 -2.48
C ASP A 167 -2.49 -18.22 -1.25
N GLU A 168 -2.48 -17.27 -0.29
CA GLU A 168 -3.23 -17.37 0.96
C GLU A 168 -3.96 -16.06 1.28
N PHE A 169 -5.19 -16.19 1.75
CA PHE A 169 -6.02 -15.10 2.25
C PHE A 169 -6.64 -15.48 3.60
N TYR A 170 -6.60 -14.55 4.55
CA TYR A 170 -7.39 -14.60 5.77
C TYR A 170 -7.80 -13.19 6.17
N GLY A 171 -9.08 -12.94 6.37
CA GLY A 171 -9.54 -11.62 6.78
C GLY A 171 -10.96 -11.28 6.34
N ILE A 172 -11.15 -10.01 6.01
CA ILE A 172 -12.46 -9.42 5.73
C ILE A 172 -12.49 -8.97 4.26
N PRO A 173 -13.22 -9.66 3.37
CA PRO A 173 -13.36 -9.23 1.98
C PRO A 173 -14.12 -7.91 1.80
N PRO A 174 -15.24 -7.65 2.55
CA PRO A 174 -15.94 -6.37 2.51
C PRO A 174 -15.28 -5.32 3.43
N ASP A 175 -16.00 -4.25 3.70
CA ASP A 175 -15.59 -3.16 4.58
C ASP A 175 -15.57 -3.56 6.07
N LEU A 176 -14.80 -2.82 6.88
CA LEU A 176 -14.69 -2.98 8.33
C LEU A 176 -15.77 -2.23 9.12
N THR A 177 -16.55 -1.35 8.49
CA THR A 177 -17.55 -0.50 9.16
C THR A 177 -18.67 -1.31 9.82
N TRP A 178 -18.97 -2.47 9.28
CA TRP A 178 -20.07 -3.32 9.71
C TRP A 178 -19.53 -4.60 10.35
N ASP A 179 -19.52 -4.65 11.66
CA ASP A 179 -19.45 -5.94 12.36
C ASP A 179 -20.82 -6.63 12.36
N SER A 180 -20.82 -7.95 12.55
CA SER A 180 -22.04 -8.74 12.45
C SER A 180 -23.07 -8.39 13.55
N ALA A 181 -22.62 -7.98 14.73
CA ALA A 181 -23.53 -7.60 15.81
C ALA A 181 -24.24 -6.29 15.49
N THR A 182 -23.50 -5.26 15.05
CA THR A 182 -24.10 -3.98 14.61
C THR A 182 -25.07 -4.20 13.44
N TYR A 183 -24.70 -5.04 12.47
CA TYR A 183 -25.57 -5.42 11.35
C TYR A 183 -26.86 -6.08 11.84
N VAL A 184 -26.76 -7.04 12.76
CA VAL A 184 -27.90 -7.75 13.34
C VAL A 184 -28.80 -6.80 14.14
N ASP A 185 -28.21 -5.96 14.99
CA ASP A 185 -28.97 -5.03 15.81
C ASP A 185 -29.74 -4.00 14.96
N LYS A 186 -29.12 -3.48 13.89
CA LYS A 186 -29.80 -2.59 12.94
C LYS A 186 -30.95 -3.29 12.20
N ILE A 187 -30.79 -4.56 11.80
CA ILE A 187 -31.87 -5.34 11.18
C ILE A 187 -33.01 -5.59 12.16
N LEU A 188 -32.68 -5.98 13.39
CA LEU A 188 -33.70 -6.21 14.43
C LEU A 188 -34.46 -4.94 14.75
N LEU A 189 -33.78 -3.79 14.91
CA LEU A 189 -34.40 -2.49 15.15
C LEU A 189 -35.28 -2.04 13.98
N SER A 190 -34.89 -2.35 12.74
CA SER A 190 -35.66 -2.00 11.54
C SER A 190 -36.88 -2.90 11.32
N HIS A 191 -36.98 -4.02 12.03
CA HIS A 191 -37.97 -5.07 11.82
C HIS A 191 -38.00 -5.62 10.37
N ALA A 192 -36.92 -5.42 9.62
CA ALA A 192 -36.83 -5.74 8.20
C ALA A 192 -36.78 -7.26 7.94
N ILE A 193 -36.18 -8.03 8.87
CA ILE A 193 -36.06 -9.49 8.77
C ILE A 193 -36.39 -10.12 10.12
N PRO A 194 -37.52 -10.77 10.26
CA PRO A 194 -37.89 -11.50 11.49
C PRO A 194 -37.12 -12.83 11.52
N ALA A 195 -35.95 -12.86 12.13
CA ALA A 195 -35.18 -14.08 12.32
C ALA A 195 -34.47 -14.07 13.69
N PRO A 196 -34.19 -15.25 14.27
CA PRO A 196 -33.40 -15.36 15.50
C PRO A 196 -32.00 -14.70 15.34
N ARG A 197 -31.46 -14.13 16.42
CA ARG A 197 -30.21 -13.39 16.45
C ARG A 197 -29.03 -14.23 15.93
N ASP A 198 -28.94 -15.48 16.32
CA ASP A 198 -27.90 -16.44 15.87
C ASP A 198 -27.94 -16.65 14.35
N VAL A 199 -29.14 -16.80 13.76
CA VAL A 199 -29.32 -16.91 12.31
C VAL A 199 -28.89 -15.63 11.59
N LEU A 200 -29.16 -14.45 12.17
CA LEU A 200 -28.74 -13.17 11.61
C LEU A 200 -27.22 -12.99 11.71
N LEU A 201 -26.58 -13.44 12.80
CA LEU A 201 -25.12 -13.42 12.94
C LEU A 201 -24.43 -14.28 11.89
N GLU A 202 -24.98 -15.44 11.53
CA GLU A 202 -24.46 -16.29 10.45
C GLU A 202 -24.57 -15.65 9.06
N LYS A 203 -25.55 -14.77 8.86
CA LYS A 203 -25.76 -14.04 7.60
C LYS A 203 -25.01 -12.72 7.54
N GLY A 204 -24.59 -12.19 8.68
CA GLY A 204 -23.82 -10.96 8.77
C GLY A 204 -22.37 -11.09 8.27
N PRO A 205 -21.57 -10.04 8.41
CA PRO A 205 -20.16 -10.05 8.08
C PRO A 205 -19.40 -11.18 8.77
N GLN A 206 -18.50 -11.82 8.04
CA GLN A 206 -17.72 -12.97 8.50
C GLN A 206 -16.24 -12.72 8.29
N ILE A 207 -15.42 -13.39 9.08
CA ILE A 207 -14.02 -13.64 8.74
C ILE A 207 -13.98 -14.81 7.75
N TYR A 208 -13.19 -14.65 6.72
CA TYR A 208 -13.01 -15.65 5.66
C TYR A 208 -11.56 -16.07 5.53
N GLU A 209 -11.37 -17.26 4.98
CA GLU A 209 -10.07 -17.71 4.51
C GLU A 209 -10.18 -18.39 3.15
N ALA A 210 -9.12 -18.33 2.37
CA ALA A 210 -9.00 -19.03 1.10
C ALA A 210 -7.53 -19.33 0.79
N VAL A 211 -7.32 -20.37 0.00
CA VAL A 211 -6.04 -20.67 -0.64
C VAL A 211 -6.23 -20.68 -2.16
N ALA A 212 -5.17 -20.41 -2.91
CA ALA A 212 -5.23 -20.38 -4.37
C ALA A 212 -5.80 -21.70 -4.93
N GLY A 213 -6.81 -21.58 -5.79
CA GLY A 213 -7.53 -22.70 -6.37
C GLY A 213 -8.56 -23.36 -5.43
N GLY A 214 -8.66 -22.93 -4.19
CA GLY A 214 -9.64 -23.42 -3.21
C GLY A 214 -10.86 -22.47 -3.08
N PRO A 215 -11.92 -22.94 -2.40
CA PRO A 215 -13.10 -22.13 -2.13
C PRO A 215 -12.83 -21.08 -1.04
N LEU A 216 -13.61 -19.99 -1.08
CA LEU A 216 -13.71 -19.06 0.03
C LEU A 216 -14.51 -19.72 1.17
N ARG A 217 -13.91 -19.85 2.35
CA ARG A 217 -14.52 -20.47 3.53
C ARG A 217 -14.82 -19.43 4.61
N LYS A 218 -16.03 -19.48 5.16
CA LYS A 218 -16.36 -18.75 6.39
C LYS A 218 -15.61 -19.40 7.56
N VAL A 219 -14.95 -18.57 8.38
CA VAL A 219 -14.24 -19.03 9.59
C VAL A 219 -15.11 -18.78 10.82
N LYS A 220 -15.58 -17.56 11.00
CA LYS A 220 -16.40 -17.14 12.15
C LYS A 220 -17.12 -15.83 11.86
N PRO A 221 -18.22 -15.51 12.58
CA PRO A 221 -18.85 -14.19 12.54
C PRO A 221 -17.85 -13.09 12.95
N PHE A 222 -17.88 -11.97 12.24
CA PHE A 222 -17.08 -10.79 12.57
C PHE A 222 -17.82 -9.94 13.60
N THR A 223 -17.79 -10.35 14.88
CA THR A 223 -18.42 -9.64 15.99
C THR A 223 -17.53 -8.52 16.53
N PRO A 224 -18.03 -7.59 17.38
CA PRO A 224 -17.19 -6.60 18.04
C PRO A 224 -16.00 -7.19 18.80
N GLU A 225 -16.21 -8.33 19.49
CA GLU A 225 -15.14 -9.02 20.22
C GLU A 225 -14.09 -9.58 19.26
N VAL A 226 -14.51 -10.20 18.14
CA VAL A 226 -13.60 -10.67 17.09
C VAL A 226 -12.88 -9.49 16.46
N ARG A 227 -13.55 -8.37 16.25
CA ARG A 227 -12.94 -7.16 15.71
C ARG A 227 -11.86 -6.60 16.65
N ALA A 228 -12.09 -6.60 17.95
CA ALA A 228 -11.10 -6.15 18.93
C ALA A 228 -9.79 -6.96 18.87
N GLU A 229 -9.88 -8.24 18.56
CA GLU A 229 -8.73 -9.16 18.55
C GLU A 229 -8.20 -9.47 17.14
N ILE A 230 -8.79 -8.90 16.07
CA ILE A 230 -8.45 -9.34 14.71
C ILE A 230 -6.99 -9.06 14.34
N ASP A 231 -6.42 -7.91 14.75
CA ASP A 231 -5.04 -7.55 14.39
C ASP A 231 -4.01 -8.47 15.09
N ASN A 232 -4.35 -9.03 16.27
CA ASN A 232 -3.59 -10.12 16.91
C ASN A 232 -3.52 -11.37 16.03
N GLU A 233 -4.67 -11.79 15.48
CA GLU A 233 -4.75 -12.96 14.61
C GLU A 233 -4.02 -12.74 13.29
N LEU A 234 -4.19 -11.56 12.68
CA LEU A 234 -3.51 -11.19 11.42
C LEU A 234 -1.99 -11.19 11.59
N THR A 235 -1.50 -10.66 12.71
CA THR A 235 -0.08 -10.64 13.05
C THR A 235 0.46 -12.07 13.25
N ALA A 236 -0.25 -12.91 14.00
CA ALA A 236 0.16 -14.30 14.24
C ALA A 236 0.24 -15.11 12.92
N LYS A 237 -0.77 -14.97 12.03
CA LYS A 237 -0.78 -15.62 10.71
C LYS A 237 0.34 -15.10 9.81
N SER A 238 0.66 -13.81 9.89
CA SER A 238 1.76 -13.20 9.15
C SER A 238 3.11 -13.76 9.58
N ILE A 239 3.33 -13.90 10.88
CA ILE A 239 4.57 -14.48 11.42
C ILE A 239 4.67 -15.97 11.04
N ASP A 240 3.58 -16.74 11.12
CA ASP A 240 3.56 -18.13 10.69
C ASP A 240 3.87 -18.28 9.20
N PHE A 241 3.27 -17.44 8.35
CA PHE A 241 3.57 -17.41 6.92
C PHE A 241 5.04 -17.13 6.65
N MET A 242 5.63 -16.10 7.27
CA MET A 242 7.05 -15.78 7.13
C MET A 242 7.95 -16.97 7.57
N LYS A 243 7.62 -17.63 8.68
CA LYS A 243 8.34 -18.85 9.17
C LYS A 243 8.31 -19.97 8.14
N ARG A 244 7.14 -20.27 7.59
CA ARG A 244 6.97 -21.33 6.57
C ARG A 244 7.75 -21.01 5.30
N GLN A 245 7.71 -19.75 4.81
CA GLN A 245 8.45 -19.38 3.60
C GLN A 245 9.96 -19.35 3.82
N LYS A 246 10.43 -18.91 4.99
CA LYS A 246 11.84 -19.02 5.38
C LYS A 246 12.30 -20.48 5.38
N ALA A 247 11.54 -21.38 5.97
CA ALA A 247 11.87 -22.80 6.00
C ALA A 247 11.88 -23.43 4.60
N ALA A 248 11.01 -22.96 3.69
CA ALA A 248 10.94 -23.40 2.30
C ALA A 248 12.03 -22.75 1.41
N GLY A 249 12.82 -21.80 1.91
CA GLY A 249 13.81 -21.06 1.14
C GLY A 249 13.19 -20.19 0.02
N LYS A 250 11.91 -19.80 0.15
CA LYS A 250 11.15 -19.11 -0.88
C LYS A 250 11.00 -17.63 -0.53
N PRO A 251 11.29 -16.69 -1.43
CA PRO A 251 10.99 -15.27 -1.20
C PRO A 251 9.49 -15.07 -1.09
N PHE A 252 9.06 -14.09 -0.28
CA PHE A 252 7.65 -13.86 -0.03
C PHE A 252 7.25 -12.40 -0.21
N PHE A 253 5.99 -12.21 -0.62
CA PHE A 253 5.25 -10.97 -0.54
C PHE A 253 4.10 -11.14 0.44
N LEU A 254 4.14 -10.38 1.52
CA LEU A 254 3.10 -10.30 2.54
C LEU A 254 2.44 -8.93 2.49
N PHE A 255 1.15 -8.91 2.15
CA PHE A 255 0.31 -7.71 2.29
C PHE A 255 -0.52 -7.83 3.56
N LEU A 256 -0.35 -6.89 4.50
CA LEU A 256 -0.93 -6.91 5.84
C LEU A 256 -1.75 -5.63 6.09
N PRO A 257 -3.00 -5.57 5.60
CA PRO A 257 -3.90 -4.46 5.86
C PRO A 257 -4.60 -4.63 7.22
N PHE A 258 -4.12 -3.89 8.22
CA PHE A 258 -4.66 -3.85 9.57
C PHE A 258 -6.01 -3.14 9.68
N SER A 259 -6.70 -3.35 10.80
CA SER A 259 -7.90 -2.59 11.17
C SER A 259 -7.58 -1.27 11.88
N MET A 260 -6.31 -0.99 12.15
CA MET A 260 -5.80 0.19 12.84
C MET A 260 -6.36 1.48 12.24
N GLY A 261 -7.05 2.28 13.06
CA GLY A 261 -7.62 3.57 12.70
C GLY A 261 -9.03 3.54 12.11
N HIS A 262 -9.51 2.38 11.62
CA HIS A 262 -10.84 2.28 11.03
C HIS A 262 -11.95 2.18 12.08
N ILE A 263 -13.00 2.95 11.88
CA ILE A 263 -14.19 2.98 12.74
C ILE A 263 -15.05 1.70 12.62
N PRO A 264 -15.77 1.31 13.69
CA PRO A 264 -15.57 1.70 15.07
C PRO A 264 -14.22 1.20 15.61
N ASN A 265 -13.47 2.07 16.31
CA ASN A 265 -12.20 1.67 16.91
C ASN A 265 -12.44 0.83 18.15
N LEU A 266 -12.18 -0.45 18.05
CA LEU A 266 -12.33 -1.42 19.15
C LEU A 266 -10.94 -1.98 19.48
N PRO A 267 -10.24 -1.38 20.47
CA PRO A 267 -8.97 -1.92 20.91
C PRO A 267 -9.17 -3.23 21.67
N SER A 268 -8.17 -4.12 21.60
CA SER A 268 -8.13 -5.32 22.44
C SER A 268 -8.10 -4.92 23.92
N SER A 269 -8.48 -5.87 24.78
CA SER A 269 -8.52 -5.66 26.23
C SER A 269 -7.17 -5.20 26.80
N GLU A 270 -6.07 -5.59 26.16
CA GLU A 270 -4.73 -5.18 26.54
C GLU A 270 -4.47 -3.69 26.31
N PHE A 271 -5.05 -3.10 25.26
CA PHE A 271 -4.78 -1.71 24.88
C PHE A 271 -5.86 -0.72 25.32
N LYS A 272 -7.04 -1.20 25.68
CA LYS A 272 -8.16 -0.36 26.09
C LYS A 272 -7.81 0.55 27.25
N GLY A 273 -7.97 1.87 27.05
CA GLY A 273 -7.71 2.91 28.07
C GLY A 273 -6.24 3.27 28.25
N LYS A 274 -5.33 2.84 27.36
CA LYS A 274 -3.89 3.17 27.46
C LYS A 274 -3.52 4.54 26.89
N SER A 275 -4.27 5.05 25.92
CA SER A 275 -4.05 6.37 25.35
C SER A 275 -4.80 7.48 26.10
N ARG A 276 -4.47 8.74 25.77
CA ARG A 276 -5.19 9.92 26.27
C ARG A 276 -6.31 10.40 25.34
N ILE A 277 -6.46 9.76 24.16
CA ILE A 277 -7.41 10.15 23.13
C ILE A 277 -8.42 9.03 22.82
N GLY A 278 -8.69 8.15 23.80
CA GLY A 278 -9.72 7.14 23.71
C GLY A 278 -9.40 5.99 22.77
N ASN A 279 -10.46 5.29 22.33
CA ASN A 279 -10.33 4.06 21.55
C ASN A 279 -9.48 4.23 20.27
N TYR A 280 -9.57 5.36 19.61
CA TYR A 280 -8.74 5.66 18.44
C TYR A 280 -7.25 5.61 18.77
N GLY A 281 -6.83 6.32 19.82
CA GLY A 281 -5.44 6.31 20.26
C GLY A 281 -4.99 4.95 20.79
N ASP A 282 -5.89 4.23 21.46
CA ASP A 282 -5.62 2.86 21.93
C ASP A 282 -5.33 1.93 20.74
N LYS A 283 -6.11 2.05 19.64
CA LYS A 283 -5.86 1.31 18.39
C LYS A 283 -4.58 1.72 17.68
N LEU A 284 -4.17 2.99 17.76
CA LEU A 284 -2.87 3.43 17.25
C LEU A 284 -1.72 2.78 18.02
N MET A 285 -1.82 2.72 19.36
CA MET A 285 -0.82 2.07 20.21
C MET A 285 -0.77 0.55 20.00
N GLU A 286 -1.92 -0.08 19.80
CA GLU A 286 -2.02 -1.50 19.45
C GLU A 286 -1.40 -1.79 18.08
N GLY A 287 -1.70 -0.96 17.07
CA GLY A 287 -1.07 -1.07 15.75
C GLY A 287 0.46 -0.88 15.80
N ASP A 288 0.93 0.05 16.63
CA ASP A 288 2.37 0.23 16.91
C ASP A 288 3.01 -1.06 17.45
N TYR A 289 2.35 -1.70 18.40
CA TYR A 289 2.79 -2.97 18.96
C TYR A 289 2.88 -4.07 17.89
N HIS A 290 1.87 -4.19 17.02
CA HIS A 290 1.87 -5.18 15.94
C HIS A 290 2.96 -4.93 14.89
N VAL A 291 3.19 -3.67 14.51
CA VAL A 291 4.33 -3.31 13.65
C VAL A 291 5.64 -3.76 14.30
N GLY A 292 5.76 -3.54 15.61
CA GLY A 292 6.90 -4.02 16.39
C GLY A 292 7.08 -5.53 16.33
N GLN A 293 6.03 -6.31 16.51
CA GLN A 293 6.07 -7.78 16.42
C GLN A 293 6.53 -8.27 15.04
N ILE A 294 6.09 -7.62 13.96
CA ILE A 294 6.56 -7.96 12.60
C ILE A 294 8.06 -7.66 12.45
N LEU A 295 8.53 -6.51 12.92
CA LEU A 295 9.96 -6.15 12.88
C LEU A 295 10.82 -7.15 13.67
N ASP A 296 10.35 -7.56 14.85
CA ASP A 296 11.06 -8.54 15.70
C ASP A 296 11.08 -9.91 15.05
N ALA A 297 9.96 -10.36 14.47
CA ALA A 297 9.88 -11.62 13.74
C ALA A 297 10.83 -11.69 12.53
N LEU A 298 10.99 -10.60 11.77
CA LEU A 298 11.94 -10.55 10.66
C LEU A 298 13.40 -10.75 11.15
N LYS A 299 13.75 -10.13 12.29
CA LYS A 299 15.07 -10.26 12.94
C LYS A 299 15.28 -11.67 13.47
N GLU A 300 14.32 -12.21 14.22
CA GLU A 300 14.37 -13.57 14.79
C GLU A 300 14.49 -14.65 13.70
N LEU A 301 13.81 -14.46 12.58
CA LEU A 301 13.90 -15.37 11.43
C LEU A 301 15.20 -15.21 10.63
N GLY A 302 16.01 -14.18 10.91
CA GLY A 302 17.24 -13.90 10.16
C GLY A 302 16.98 -13.56 8.68
N VAL A 303 15.84 -12.92 8.38
CA VAL A 303 15.49 -12.46 7.01
C VAL A 303 15.43 -10.93 6.91
N ASP A 304 15.67 -10.24 8.01
CA ASP A 304 15.54 -8.79 8.13
C ASP A 304 16.39 -8.02 7.11
N ASP A 305 17.66 -8.39 6.95
CA ASP A 305 18.61 -7.71 6.05
C ASP A 305 18.20 -7.85 4.57
N ASN A 306 17.40 -8.85 4.22
CA ASN A 306 16.90 -9.07 2.86
C ASN A 306 15.39 -8.84 2.74
N THR A 307 14.82 -7.97 3.58
CA THR A 307 13.39 -7.66 3.54
C THR A 307 13.17 -6.16 3.37
N LEU A 308 12.40 -5.79 2.35
CA LEU A 308 11.82 -4.46 2.22
C LEU A 308 10.50 -4.45 2.98
N LEU A 309 10.38 -3.56 3.97
CA LEU A 309 9.14 -3.30 4.68
C LEU A 309 8.65 -1.90 4.36
N ALA A 310 7.42 -1.78 3.88
CA ALA A 310 6.70 -0.53 3.72
C ALA A 310 5.52 -0.48 4.69
N PHE A 311 5.31 0.67 5.35
CA PHE A 311 4.15 0.92 6.20
C PHE A 311 3.54 2.27 5.84
N ALA A 312 2.25 2.27 5.48
CA ALA A 312 1.50 3.43 5.02
C ALA A 312 0.05 3.39 5.48
N SER A 313 -0.71 4.47 5.27
CA SER A 313 -2.18 4.48 5.37
C SER A 313 -2.82 4.54 3.99
N ASP A 314 -4.03 4.02 3.85
CA ASP A 314 -4.76 3.98 2.59
C ASP A 314 -5.47 5.31 2.24
N ASN A 315 -5.79 6.14 3.22
CA ASN A 315 -6.35 7.48 3.05
C ASN A 315 -6.11 8.34 4.29
N GLY A 316 -6.51 9.59 4.22
CA GLY A 316 -6.54 10.50 5.37
C GLY A 316 -7.49 10.03 6.47
N PRO A 317 -7.52 10.74 7.61
CA PRO A 317 -8.20 10.27 8.80
C PRO A 317 -9.71 10.24 8.64
N SER A 318 -10.38 9.37 9.41
CA SER A 318 -11.80 9.54 9.71
C SER A 318 -11.96 10.81 10.53
N GLY A 319 -12.88 11.66 10.13
CA GLY A 319 -13.08 12.96 10.74
C GLY A 319 -14.33 13.06 11.60
N GLU A 320 -14.77 14.31 11.78
CA GLU A 320 -15.86 14.68 12.68
C GLU A 320 -17.21 14.01 12.36
N ALA A 321 -17.42 13.61 11.09
CA ALA A 321 -18.64 12.89 10.69
C ALA A 321 -18.81 11.53 11.37
N PHE A 322 -17.72 10.94 11.80
CA PHE A 322 -17.72 9.63 12.44
C PHE A 322 -17.71 9.69 13.97
N ARG A 323 -17.90 10.90 14.51
CA ARG A 323 -17.99 11.15 15.95
C ARG A 323 -19.06 10.31 16.66
N GLU A 324 -20.13 9.98 15.96
CA GLU A 324 -21.25 9.18 16.48
C GLU A 324 -20.90 7.68 16.64
N TYR A 325 -19.78 7.21 16.08
CA TYR A 325 -19.35 5.81 16.20
C TYR A 325 -18.39 5.59 17.37
N GLY A 326 -17.83 6.66 17.96
CA GLY A 326 -17.13 6.63 19.23
C GLY A 326 -18.09 6.55 20.41
N ASN A 327 -17.58 6.32 21.62
CA ASN A 327 -18.37 6.60 22.80
C ASN A 327 -18.44 8.13 23.00
N GLU A 328 -19.49 8.62 23.66
CA GLU A 328 -19.76 10.05 23.83
C GLU A 328 -18.62 10.85 24.48
N GLU A 329 -17.70 10.18 25.19
CA GLU A 329 -16.61 10.83 25.93
C GLU A 329 -15.35 11.08 25.08
N THR A 330 -15.11 10.28 24.02
CA THR A 330 -13.91 10.38 23.18
C THR A 330 -14.24 10.14 21.71
N PRO A 331 -14.29 11.18 20.88
CA PRO A 331 -14.56 11.02 19.47
C PRO A 331 -13.43 10.23 18.79
N ASP A 332 -13.79 9.25 17.96
CA ASP A 332 -12.88 8.48 17.12
C ASP A 332 -12.35 9.32 15.95
N MET A 333 -11.48 10.29 16.25
CA MET A 333 -10.98 11.25 15.28
C MET A 333 -9.48 11.13 15.09
N GLY A 334 -9.07 10.91 13.84
CA GLY A 334 -7.68 11.08 13.41
C GLY A 334 -7.32 12.54 13.13
N SER A 335 -6.08 12.77 12.73
CA SER A 335 -5.56 14.10 12.43
C SER A 335 -4.90 14.16 11.06
N PRO A 336 -5.34 15.03 10.14
CA PRO A 336 -4.65 15.26 8.88
C PRO A 336 -3.35 16.07 9.04
N GLY A 337 -2.94 16.41 10.26
CA GLY A 337 -1.84 17.32 10.51
C GLY A 337 -2.15 18.76 10.06
N PRO A 338 -1.25 19.43 9.31
CA PRO A 338 -1.48 20.78 8.86
C PRO A 338 -2.40 20.89 7.62
N PHE A 339 -2.86 19.74 7.07
CA PHE A 339 -3.61 19.72 5.82
C PHE A 339 -5.12 19.80 6.08
N ARG A 340 -5.85 20.32 5.08
CA ARG A 340 -7.31 20.39 5.14
C ARG A 340 -7.93 19.07 4.71
N GLY A 341 -9.00 18.67 5.42
CA GLY A 341 -9.93 17.63 5.04
C GLY A 341 -9.60 16.25 5.57
N GLU A 342 -10.45 15.33 5.22
CA GLU A 342 -10.57 14.00 5.81
C GLU A 342 -11.03 12.97 4.77
N LEU A 343 -11.18 11.72 5.17
CA LEU A 343 -11.64 10.61 4.34
C LEU A 343 -12.76 11.02 3.36
N GLY A 344 -12.55 10.80 2.06
CA GLY A 344 -13.54 10.95 1.01
C GLY A 344 -13.65 12.36 0.40
N GLU A 345 -12.92 13.34 0.91
CA GLU A 345 -13.04 14.74 0.42
C GLU A 345 -12.12 15.07 -0.76
N ALA A 346 -11.14 14.23 -1.07
CA ALA A 346 -10.12 14.49 -2.09
C ALA A 346 -9.37 15.84 -1.93
N THR A 347 -9.33 16.39 -0.73
CA THR A 347 -8.49 17.52 -0.31
C THR A 347 -7.10 17.02 0.11
N GLU A 348 -6.14 17.92 0.36
CA GLU A 348 -4.77 17.47 0.68
C GLU A 348 -4.75 16.57 1.92
N GLY A 349 -5.50 16.87 2.99
CA GLY A 349 -5.56 16.04 4.19
C GLY A 349 -6.30 14.71 4.00
N SER A 350 -7.13 14.61 2.96
CA SER A 350 -7.78 13.36 2.57
C SER A 350 -6.82 12.40 1.86
N ILE A 351 -5.89 12.93 1.04
CA ILE A 351 -5.05 12.13 0.15
C ILE A 351 -3.57 12.13 0.54
N ARG A 352 -3.12 13.00 1.45
CA ARG A 352 -1.75 13.00 1.94
C ARG A 352 -1.68 12.34 3.30
N THR A 353 -0.93 11.23 3.35
CA THR A 353 -0.79 10.45 4.57
C THR A 353 0.66 10.06 4.80
N PHE A 354 0.92 9.27 5.83
CA PHE A 354 2.27 8.83 6.17
C PHE A 354 2.73 7.64 5.33
N CYS A 355 4.05 7.55 5.12
CA CYS A 355 4.67 6.34 4.58
C CYS A 355 6.11 6.21 5.08
N PHE A 356 6.45 5.01 5.54
CA PHE A 356 7.80 4.61 5.92
C PHE A 356 8.25 3.44 5.06
N ILE A 357 9.51 3.45 4.62
CA ILE A 357 10.10 2.37 3.85
C ILE A 357 11.44 1.99 4.47
N ARG A 358 11.57 0.75 4.92
CA ARG A 358 12.78 0.21 5.50
C ARG A 358 13.30 -0.94 4.64
N TRP A 359 14.55 -0.85 4.24
CA TRP A 359 15.24 -1.90 3.51
C TRP A 359 16.73 -1.85 3.86
N PRO A 360 17.19 -2.65 4.83
CA PRO A 360 18.57 -2.60 5.31
C PRO A 360 19.59 -2.73 4.17
N GLY A 361 20.62 -1.91 4.21
CA GLY A 361 21.68 -1.88 3.20
C GLY A 361 21.28 -1.34 1.81
N LYS A 362 20.00 -0.99 1.59
CA LYS A 362 19.48 -0.44 0.31
C LYS A 362 18.83 0.92 0.48
N VAL A 363 18.10 1.14 1.56
CA VAL A 363 17.51 2.42 1.96
C VAL A 363 18.32 2.97 3.12
N LYS A 364 18.75 4.23 3.02
CA LYS A 364 19.53 4.88 4.06
C LYS A 364 18.66 5.14 5.29
N PRO A 365 19.03 4.64 6.48
CA PRO A 365 18.23 4.83 7.68
C PRO A 365 18.16 6.28 8.12
N GLY A 366 17.05 6.66 8.77
CA GLY A 366 16.82 7.97 9.36
C GLY A 366 16.72 9.11 8.34
N THR A 367 16.42 8.79 7.06
CA THR A 367 16.28 9.80 6.01
C THR A 367 14.84 10.23 5.80
N THR A 368 14.68 11.42 5.24
CA THR A 368 13.38 11.99 4.84
C THR A 368 13.46 12.39 3.37
N SER A 369 12.46 12.03 2.58
CA SER A 369 12.32 12.49 1.20
C SER A 369 11.11 13.42 1.06
N TYR A 370 11.33 14.48 0.29
CA TYR A 370 10.31 15.44 -0.13
C TYR A 370 9.79 15.18 -1.55
N ALA A 371 10.23 14.08 -2.18
CA ALA A 371 9.73 13.66 -3.48
C ALA A 371 8.24 13.33 -3.38
N MET A 372 7.48 13.75 -4.39
CA MET A 372 6.10 13.29 -4.54
C MET A 372 6.09 11.80 -4.84
N PHE A 373 5.37 11.03 -4.06
CA PHE A 373 5.25 9.59 -4.18
C PHE A 373 3.78 9.19 -4.07
N SER A 374 3.23 8.54 -5.06
CA SER A 374 1.87 8.02 -5.01
C SER A 374 1.83 6.56 -4.59
N ILE A 375 0.75 6.15 -3.94
CA ILE A 375 0.51 4.74 -3.59
C ILE A 375 0.59 3.83 -4.83
N MET A 376 0.24 4.33 -6.01
CA MET A 376 0.37 3.62 -7.29
C MET A 376 1.82 3.33 -7.68
N ASP A 377 2.77 4.13 -7.19
CA ASP A 377 4.19 4.02 -7.56
C ASP A 377 4.85 2.76 -7.00
N PHE A 378 4.26 2.17 -5.96
CA PHE A 378 4.75 0.89 -5.45
C PHE A 378 4.67 -0.23 -6.47
N PHE A 379 3.65 -0.25 -7.34
CA PHE A 379 3.49 -1.30 -8.33
C PHE A 379 4.67 -1.38 -9.32
N PRO A 380 5.03 -0.32 -10.07
CA PRO A 380 6.20 -0.36 -10.96
C PRO A 380 7.53 -0.38 -10.20
N THR A 381 7.61 0.22 -9.01
CA THR A 381 8.83 0.18 -8.20
C THR A 381 9.13 -1.24 -7.72
N PHE A 382 8.13 -1.97 -7.25
CA PHE A 382 8.30 -3.37 -6.88
C PHE A 382 8.57 -4.26 -8.10
N ALA A 383 7.92 -4.00 -9.25
CA ALA A 383 8.25 -4.70 -10.49
C ALA A 383 9.74 -4.60 -10.82
N ASN A 384 10.33 -3.40 -10.73
CA ASN A 384 11.76 -3.19 -10.92
C ASN A 384 12.60 -3.97 -9.88
N ILE A 385 12.25 -3.87 -8.58
CA ILE A 385 12.99 -4.52 -7.49
C ILE A 385 13.05 -6.04 -7.67
N ILE A 386 11.93 -6.67 -8.07
CA ILE A 386 11.83 -8.13 -8.19
C ILE A 386 12.14 -8.64 -9.61
N GLY A 387 12.41 -7.77 -10.56
CA GLY A 387 12.67 -8.11 -11.96
C GLY A 387 11.43 -8.62 -12.72
N ALA A 388 10.21 -8.21 -12.30
CA ALA A 388 8.98 -8.58 -12.98
C ALA A 388 8.66 -7.61 -14.12
N LYS A 389 7.93 -8.11 -15.13
CA LYS A 389 7.47 -7.29 -16.26
C LYS A 389 6.12 -6.65 -15.95
N LEU A 390 6.01 -5.36 -16.22
CA LEU A 390 4.74 -4.66 -16.15
C LEU A 390 3.81 -5.08 -17.31
N PRO A 391 2.48 -5.04 -17.10
CA PRO A 391 1.51 -5.20 -18.19
C PRO A 391 1.75 -4.16 -19.29
N SER A 392 1.68 -4.58 -20.55
CA SER A 392 1.87 -3.70 -21.73
C SER A 392 0.56 -3.40 -22.47
N ASP A 393 -0.53 -4.06 -22.09
CA ASP A 393 -1.86 -3.98 -22.71
C ASP A 393 -2.75 -2.87 -22.14
N ARG A 394 -2.26 -2.18 -21.10
CA ARG A 394 -2.99 -1.16 -20.34
C ARG A 394 -2.07 -0.06 -19.83
N PRO A 395 -2.57 1.18 -19.55
CA PRO A 395 -1.77 2.20 -18.91
C PRO A 395 -1.48 1.81 -17.46
N ILE A 396 -0.25 2.06 -17.01
CA ILE A 396 0.15 2.08 -15.60
C ILE A 396 0.38 3.55 -15.27
N ASP A 397 -0.35 4.07 -14.28
CA ASP A 397 -0.27 5.46 -13.84
C ASP A 397 0.80 5.68 -12.76
N GLY A 398 1.22 4.60 -12.12
CA GLY A 398 2.38 4.56 -11.23
C GLY A 398 3.68 4.77 -11.99
N VAL A 399 4.67 5.38 -11.33
CA VAL A 399 6.03 5.55 -11.85
C VAL A 399 7.04 4.86 -10.94
N ASP A 400 8.10 4.32 -11.53
CA ASP A 400 9.16 3.67 -10.75
C ASP A 400 9.99 4.71 -9.98
N GLN A 401 9.98 4.60 -8.66
CA GLN A 401 10.63 5.51 -7.71
C GLN A 401 11.84 4.88 -7.00
N ILE A 402 12.42 3.84 -7.57
CA ILE A 402 13.56 3.14 -6.95
C ILE A 402 14.74 4.09 -6.64
N ASP A 403 14.92 5.13 -7.46
CA ASP A 403 15.99 6.12 -7.28
C ASP A 403 15.76 6.97 -6.02
N VAL A 404 14.50 7.28 -5.68
CA VAL A 404 14.12 7.93 -4.42
C VAL A 404 14.44 7.02 -3.22
N LEU A 405 14.05 5.74 -3.32
CA LEU A 405 14.29 4.77 -2.24
C LEU A 405 15.78 4.58 -1.94
N ARG A 406 16.61 4.64 -2.98
CA ARG A 406 18.08 4.52 -2.87
C ARG A 406 18.79 5.84 -2.52
N GLY A 407 18.05 6.95 -2.42
CA GLY A 407 18.63 8.28 -2.18
C GLY A 407 19.44 8.81 -3.38
N GLN A 408 19.14 8.34 -4.59
CA GLN A 408 19.78 8.74 -5.85
C GLN A 408 19.02 9.88 -6.53
N SER A 409 17.80 10.16 -6.11
CA SER A 409 16.99 11.29 -6.59
C SER A 409 16.27 11.94 -5.41
N GLU A 410 16.35 13.25 -5.31
CA GLU A 410 15.64 14.05 -4.30
C GLU A 410 14.19 14.37 -4.74
N THR A 411 13.94 14.47 -6.03
CA THR A 411 12.63 14.88 -6.58
C THR A 411 11.79 13.71 -7.08
N GLY A 412 12.42 12.57 -7.37
CA GLY A 412 11.72 11.42 -7.99
C GLY A 412 11.31 11.69 -9.44
N LYS A 413 10.44 10.81 -9.95
CA LYS A 413 9.92 10.88 -11.33
C LYS A 413 8.47 11.40 -11.40
N ARG A 414 7.80 11.53 -10.26
CA ARG A 414 6.42 12.02 -10.19
C ARG A 414 6.42 13.52 -9.88
N ASP A 415 5.70 14.27 -10.69
CA ASP A 415 5.47 15.69 -10.47
C ASP A 415 3.98 16.07 -10.46
N SER A 416 3.10 15.09 -10.67
CA SER A 416 1.65 15.32 -10.81
C SER A 416 0.80 14.16 -10.31
N LEU A 417 -0.44 14.47 -9.93
CA LEU A 417 -1.46 13.51 -9.50
C LEU A 417 -2.85 14.04 -9.84
N LEU A 418 -3.74 13.16 -10.30
CA LEU A 418 -5.17 13.43 -10.44
C LEU A 418 -5.92 12.87 -9.23
N SER A 419 -7.02 13.53 -8.86
CA SER A 419 -7.93 13.07 -7.80
C SER A 419 -9.33 12.92 -8.33
N PHE A 420 -9.98 11.82 -7.96
CA PHE A 420 -11.32 11.44 -8.42
C PHE A 420 -12.26 11.21 -7.23
N ILE A 421 -13.53 11.57 -7.40
CA ILE A 421 -14.63 11.15 -6.51
C ILE A 421 -15.72 10.55 -7.42
N GLY A 422 -15.99 9.26 -7.27
CA GLY A 422 -16.89 8.58 -8.19
C GLY A 422 -16.41 8.64 -9.63
N GLY A 423 -17.26 9.13 -10.54
CA GLY A 423 -16.93 9.33 -11.96
C GLY A 423 -16.24 10.67 -12.25
N ASP A 424 -16.12 11.55 -11.28
CA ASP A 424 -15.71 12.93 -11.47
C ASP A 424 -14.21 13.12 -11.22
N LEU A 425 -13.53 13.76 -12.15
CA LEU A 425 -12.20 14.33 -11.94
C LEU A 425 -12.35 15.63 -11.16
N VAL A 426 -11.95 15.63 -9.89
CA VAL A 426 -12.18 16.76 -8.99
C VAL A 426 -10.99 17.70 -8.87
N ALA A 427 -9.78 17.18 -8.95
CA ALA A 427 -8.57 18.00 -8.84
C ALA A 427 -7.39 17.40 -9.62
N SER A 428 -6.45 18.29 -9.97
CA SER A 428 -5.11 17.95 -10.44
C SER A 428 -4.08 18.60 -9.54
N ARG A 429 -3.03 17.89 -9.19
CA ARG A 429 -1.85 18.45 -8.54
C ARG A 429 -0.68 18.45 -9.52
N TRP A 430 0.04 19.58 -9.58
CA TRP A 430 1.32 19.69 -10.27
C TRP A 430 2.31 20.34 -9.32
N LYS A 431 3.33 19.60 -8.91
CA LYS A 431 4.30 20.03 -7.89
C LYS A 431 3.60 20.55 -6.63
N GLN A 432 3.86 21.81 -6.23
CA GLN A 432 3.23 22.47 -5.08
C GLN A 432 1.82 23.01 -5.36
N PHE A 433 1.38 23.08 -6.62
CA PHE A 433 0.08 23.65 -6.96
C PHE A 433 -0.99 22.56 -7.06
N ARG A 434 -2.10 22.79 -6.39
CA ARG A 434 -3.31 21.97 -6.47
C ARG A 434 -4.42 22.77 -7.12
N VAL A 435 -5.01 22.22 -8.18
CA VAL A 435 -6.04 22.88 -8.99
C VAL A 435 -7.32 22.08 -8.89
N TYR A 436 -8.37 22.69 -8.37
CA TYR A 436 -9.71 22.10 -8.27
C TYR A 436 -10.57 22.53 -9.44
N PHE A 437 -11.29 21.59 -10.03
CA PHE A 437 -12.24 21.77 -11.13
C PHE A 437 -13.69 21.72 -10.66
N THR A 438 -13.91 21.23 -9.45
CA THR A 438 -15.21 21.15 -8.79
C THR A 438 -15.09 21.69 -7.37
N ASP A 439 -16.19 22.23 -6.85
CA ASP A 439 -16.26 22.52 -5.42
C ASP A 439 -16.49 21.22 -4.66
N ILE A 440 -15.64 20.98 -3.68
CA ILE A 440 -15.78 19.85 -2.76
C ILE A 440 -16.44 20.41 -1.50
N HIS A 441 -17.65 19.96 -1.28
CA HIS A 441 -18.41 20.33 -0.09
C HIS A 441 -18.64 19.09 0.76
N PRO A 442 -18.34 19.14 2.06
CA PRO A 442 -18.90 18.18 2.98
C PRO A 442 -20.42 18.18 2.82
N THR A 443 -21.03 17.01 2.70
CA THR A 443 -22.49 16.93 2.62
C THR A 443 -23.13 17.40 3.92
N GLY A 444 -24.04 18.37 3.84
CA GLY A 444 -24.74 18.95 4.97
C GLY A 444 -24.18 20.29 5.45
N ILE A 445 -24.97 21.02 6.22
CA ILE A 445 -24.64 22.33 6.81
C ILE A 445 -24.85 22.25 8.32
N GLY A 446 -23.89 22.73 9.10
CA GLY A 446 -23.96 22.73 10.57
C GLY A 446 -23.89 21.31 11.15
N PRO A 447 -24.72 20.96 12.14
CA PRO A 447 -24.68 19.64 12.78
C PRO A 447 -25.06 18.48 11.85
N GLN A 448 -25.54 18.76 10.64
CA GLN A 448 -25.82 17.76 9.60
C GLN A 448 -24.67 17.62 8.57
N ARG A 449 -23.56 18.32 8.80
CA ARG A 449 -22.35 18.15 7.99
C ARG A 449 -21.89 16.70 8.08
N GLN A 450 -21.88 16.01 6.95
CA GLN A 450 -21.32 14.67 6.82
C GLN A 450 -20.10 14.73 5.89
N PRO A 451 -18.91 15.01 6.39
CA PRO A 451 -17.70 14.77 5.63
C PRO A 451 -17.52 13.26 5.37
N GLY A 452 -16.67 12.92 4.46
CA GLY A 452 -16.38 11.52 4.17
C GLY A 452 -16.96 11.01 2.84
N PRO A 453 -17.27 9.72 2.71
CA PRO A 453 -17.69 9.11 1.44
C PRO A 453 -18.93 9.72 0.78
N GLY A 454 -19.65 10.55 1.52
CA GLY A 454 -20.79 11.31 1.03
C GLY A 454 -20.47 12.75 0.57
N SER A 455 -19.19 13.15 0.53
CA SER A 455 -18.81 14.48 0.02
C SER A 455 -19.25 14.62 -1.42
N ALA A 456 -20.00 15.66 -1.71
CA ALA A 456 -20.49 15.94 -3.06
C ALA A 456 -19.49 16.83 -3.78
N SER A 457 -19.17 16.47 -5.02
CA SER A 457 -18.60 17.39 -5.98
C SER A 457 -19.72 18.20 -6.61
N ALA A 458 -19.58 19.51 -6.62
CA ALA A 458 -20.52 20.40 -7.31
C ALA A 458 -19.80 21.14 -8.44
N PRO A 459 -20.47 21.40 -9.58
CA PRO A 459 -19.87 22.23 -10.61
C PRO A 459 -19.42 23.57 -10.05
N MET A 460 -18.17 23.93 -10.31
CA MET A 460 -17.62 25.21 -9.89
C MET A 460 -18.16 26.32 -10.78
N ALA A 461 -18.71 27.37 -10.20
CA ALA A 461 -19.10 28.56 -10.93
C ALA A 461 -17.85 29.44 -11.16
N GLY A 462 -17.39 29.54 -12.41
CA GLY A 462 -16.28 30.40 -12.81
C GLY A 462 -14.96 29.65 -13.04
N TYR A 463 -13.86 30.24 -12.56
CA TYR A 463 -12.52 29.72 -12.77
C TYR A 463 -12.16 28.65 -11.76
N PRO A 464 -11.20 27.74 -12.07
CA PRO A 464 -10.69 26.76 -11.12
C PRO A 464 -10.07 27.44 -9.90
N LYS A 465 -10.13 26.78 -8.74
CA LYS A 465 -9.41 27.21 -7.54
C LYS A 465 -7.99 26.63 -7.55
N VAL A 466 -7.01 27.48 -7.26
CA VAL A 466 -5.59 27.08 -7.22
C VAL A 466 -5.02 27.38 -5.84
N PHE A 467 -4.36 26.39 -5.25
CA PHE A 467 -3.71 26.49 -3.95
C PHE A 467 -2.24 26.12 -4.06
N ASN A 468 -1.38 26.83 -3.34
CA ASN A 468 0.02 26.47 -3.18
C ASN A 468 0.20 25.68 -1.86
N ILE A 469 0.21 24.37 -1.95
CA ILE A 469 0.19 23.46 -0.79
C ILE A 469 1.43 23.57 0.10
N GLU A 470 2.55 24.05 -0.43
CA GLU A 470 3.77 24.26 0.38
C GLU A 470 3.70 25.51 1.23
N ALA A 471 3.10 26.58 0.69
CA ALA A 471 2.93 27.87 1.40
C ALA A 471 1.63 27.92 2.21
N ASP A 472 0.63 27.18 1.78
CA ASP A 472 -0.73 27.14 2.34
C ASP A 472 -1.23 25.69 2.38
N PRO A 473 -0.72 24.87 3.31
CA PRO A 473 -1.07 23.45 3.40
C PRO A 473 -2.53 23.19 3.75
N HIS A 474 -3.23 24.18 4.33
CA HIS A 474 -4.65 24.09 4.67
C HIS A 474 -5.58 24.53 3.54
N GLU A 475 -5.03 25.00 2.38
CA GLU A 475 -5.82 25.40 1.19
C GLU A 475 -6.84 26.53 1.49
N ASP A 476 -6.42 27.54 2.26
CA ASP A 476 -7.27 28.67 2.64
C ASP A 476 -7.25 29.81 1.60
N LEU A 477 -6.13 29.97 0.85
CA LEU A 477 -5.89 31.08 -0.06
C LEU A 477 -5.90 30.63 -1.52
N ASN A 478 -6.99 30.90 -2.23
CA ASN A 478 -7.03 30.73 -3.68
C ASN A 478 -6.12 31.74 -4.40
N VAL A 479 -5.04 31.22 -5.00
CA VAL A 479 -4.04 32.03 -5.71
C VAL A 479 -4.26 32.09 -7.22
N PHE A 480 -5.40 31.68 -7.75
CA PHE A 480 -5.69 31.73 -9.20
C PHE A 480 -5.59 33.15 -9.76
N GLY A 481 -6.17 34.13 -9.06
CA GLY A 481 -6.13 35.51 -9.52
C GLY A 481 -4.72 36.04 -9.77
N PRO A 482 -3.79 36.01 -8.78
CA PRO A 482 -2.42 36.48 -8.97
C PRO A 482 -1.54 35.52 -9.80
N TRP A 483 -1.89 34.22 -9.88
CA TRP A 483 -1.06 33.18 -10.52
C TRP A 483 -1.85 32.25 -11.44
N PRO A 484 -2.61 32.75 -12.43
CA PRO A 484 -3.43 31.91 -13.31
C PRO A 484 -2.60 30.91 -14.11
N ILE A 485 -1.34 31.23 -14.40
CA ILE A 485 -0.40 30.37 -15.12
C ILE A 485 -0.08 29.06 -14.36
N ALA A 486 -0.28 29.02 -13.04
CA ALA A 486 -0.09 27.81 -12.25
C ALA A 486 -1.10 26.70 -12.58
N ALA A 487 -2.24 27.04 -13.21
CA ALA A 487 -3.22 26.07 -13.66
C ALA A 487 -2.82 25.36 -14.95
N GLU A 488 -2.00 25.95 -15.80
CA GLU A 488 -1.65 25.41 -17.13
C GLU A 488 -1.00 24.02 -17.06
N PRO A 489 0.05 23.77 -16.24
CA PRO A 489 0.63 22.44 -16.15
C PRO A 489 -0.34 21.40 -15.60
N ALA A 490 -1.21 21.78 -14.65
CA ALA A 490 -2.24 20.89 -14.10
C ALA A 490 -3.29 20.51 -15.16
N LEU A 491 -3.68 21.47 -16.02
CA LEU A 491 -4.59 21.20 -17.16
C LEU A 491 -3.96 20.29 -18.20
N LYS A 492 -2.64 20.39 -18.43
CA LYS A 492 -1.92 19.46 -19.32
C LYS A 492 -1.99 18.03 -18.81
N VAL A 493 -1.81 17.80 -17.51
CA VAL A 493 -1.98 16.48 -16.90
C VAL A 493 -3.38 15.92 -17.14
N VAL A 494 -4.40 16.76 -17.02
CA VAL A 494 -5.80 16.39 -17.33
C VAL A 494 -5.95 16.03 -18.80
N GLU A 495 -5.41 16.81 -19.72
CA GLU A 495 -5.45 16.52 -21.16
C GLU A 495 -4.81 15.17 -21.49
N GLU A 496 -3.63 14.88 -20.95
CA GLU A 496 -2.94 13.61 -21.13
C GLU A 496 -3.80 12.41 -20.63
N TYR A 497 -4.44 12.58 -19.48
CA TYR A 497 -5.38 11.58 -18.98
C TYR A 497 -6.58 11.40 -19.91
N LEU A 498 -7.21 12.49 -20.37
CA LEU A 498 -8.36 12.44 -21.29
C LEU A 498 -7.99 11.81 -22.64
N LEU A 499 -6.77 12.02 -23.14
CA LEU A 499 -6.27 11.31 -24.32
C LEU A 499 -6.08 9.82 -24.04
N SER A 500 -5.60 9.48 -22.85
CA SER A 500 -5.43 8.10 -22.44
C SER A 500 -6.76 7.32 -22.38
N ILE A 501 -7.83 7.91 -21.85
CA ILE A 501 -9.15 7.23 -21.79
C ILE A 501 -9.85 7.08 -23.15
N LYS A 502 -9.49 7.86 -24.17
CA LYS A 502 -9.93 7.59 -25.55
C LYS A 502 -9.41 6.26 -26.06
N LYS A 503 -8.18 5.88 -25.67
CA LYS A 503 -7.55 4.60 -26.07
C LYS A 503 -7.90 3.47 -25.10
N TYR A 504 -8.03 3.77 -23.84
CA TYR A 504 -8.31 2.81 -22.75
C TYR A 504 -9.47 3.34 -21.92
N PRO A 505 -10.72 3.15 -22.39
CA PRO A 505 -11.91 3.66 -21.69
C PRO A 505 -12.02 3.13 -20.27
N ASN A 506 -12.41 4.01 -19.35
CA ASN A 506 -12.75 3.57 -18.01
C ASN A 506 -14.04 2.74 -18.01
N PRO A 507 -14.18 1.76 -17.09
CA PRO A 507 -15.47 1.16 -16.81
C PRO A 507 -16.48 2.24 -16.35
N PRO A 508 -17.79 1.96 -16.47
CA PRO A 508 -18.79 2.87 -15.89
C PRO A 508 -18.53 3.10 -14.41
N ALA A 509 -18.69 4.34 -13.98
CA ALA A 509 -18.65 4.68 -12.56
C ALA A 509 -19.77 3.96 -11.80
N PRO A 510 -19.59 3.63 -10.49
CA PRO A 510 -20.64 3.03 -9.70
C PRO A 510 -21.90 3.90 -9.72
N ASN A 511 -23.04 3.27 -10.03
CA ASN A 511 -24.33 3.95 -10.04
C ASN A 511 -25.27 3.29 -9.04
N VAL A 512 -25.64 4.03 -8.00
CA VAL A 512 -26.54 3.54 -6.94
C VAL A 512 -27.91 3.06 -7.45
N THR A 513 -28.34 3.53 -8.63
CA THR A 513 -29.59 3.06 -9.22
C THR A 513 -29.49 1.62 -9.75
N GLN A 514 -28.29 1.11 -9.99
CA GLN A 514 -28.05 -0.27 -10.41
C GLN A 514 -28.23 -1.28 -9.27
N PHE A 515 -28.14 -0.86 -8.02
CA PHE A 515 -28.41 -1.71 -6.85
C PHE A 515 -29.83 -2.29 -6.83
N ARG A 516 -30.80 -1.61 -7.46
CA ARG A 516 -32.20 -2.04 -7.47
C ARG A 516 -32.49 -3.19 -8.43
N ASN A 517 -31.58 -3.46 -9.38
CA ASN A 517 -31.82 -4.45 -10.46
C ASN A 517 -31.07 -5.78 -10.25
N SER A 518 -30.07 -5.85 -9.37
CA SER A 518 -29.29 -7.06 -9.14
C SER A 518 -29.92 -8.04 -8.12
N GLY A 519 -30.97 -7.65 -7.42
CA GLY A 519 -31.65 -8.45 -6.40
C GLY A 519 -33.01 -9.05 -6.79
N ALA A 520 -33.49 -8.84 -8.04
CA ALA A 520 -34.85 -9.23 -8.44
C ALA A 520 -34.90 -10.33 -9.53
N GLY A 521 -33.86 -11.15 -9.63
CA GLY A 521 -33.82 -12.19 -10.65
C GLY A 521 -33.02 -13.40 -10.20
N GLY A 522 -33.63 -14.27 -9.36
CA GLY A 522 -33.07 -15.57 -9.01
C GLY A 522 -33.87 -16.22 -7.94
#